data_3627b5aa28ddb69b1042621edea12267
#
_entry.id   3627b5aa28ddb69b1042621edea12267
#
_cell.length_a   1.000
_cell.length_b   1.000
_cell.length_c   1.000
_cell.angle_alpha   90.00
_cell.angle_beta   90.00
_cell.angle_gamma   90.00
#
_symmetry.space_group_name_H-M   'P 1'
#
loop_
_entity.id
_entity.type
_entity.pdbx_description
1 polymer ?
#
loop_
_entity_poly.entity_id
_entity_poly.type
_entity_poly.pdbx_seq_one_letter_code
_entity_poly.pdbx_strand_id
1 'polypeptide(L)'
;MSKVRIADWSDLEDRSPTHALVANVDLVVVRFGEEVSVLYGRCLHRGALMADGIVRGDDLICGVHNWDYQVRTGVSSYNPEECLHKFSSWLEEGGVWVNEEEISTWEAKNPQPYNRDSYQGEYQDHSKNPFETKVPYIRSLASDGLEKVGHHGPVAAMGVPLKDLPSWDDLQFVTAQLARVPQLDEVPVGTDLVVGPKTAKPLHLDIPIIVSDMSFGALSFEAKVALSKGAELAGTGICSGEGGMLPEEQEANSRYFYELASGRFGFAMDKLDVVQAFHFKGGQGAKTGTGGHLPGHKVVGRIAEVRQIPEGQSAISPARFPEWQDEDGFRHFADEVRERTGGIPIGFKLSAQHIEDDMEAALRIGVDYIILDGRGGGTGAAPLIFRDNISVPTLPALARARQLLDERGKSGEVTLFITGGLRTPADFAKALALGADGIAVSNAALQAIGCLGMRACHTDNCPVGIATQKEHLRARLPVDEAAERLARFFGATVELMEVLNRACGHNHFSQFRLSDLTTWKRNVAYLTGVRYGGVVPL
;
A
#
# COMPACT_ATOMS: atom_id res chain seq x y z
N MET A 1 7.98 63.15 -12.06
CA MET A 1 7.54 61.92 -11.41
C MET A 1 8.29 60.76 -12.07
N SER A 2 9.15 60.11 -11.35
CA SER A 2 9.82 58.90 -11.86
C SER A 2 8.83 57.73 -11.77
N LYS A 3 8.30 57.29 -12.92
CA LYS A 3 7.38 56.16 -12.97
C LYS A 3 8.11 54.87 -13.31
N VAL A 4 7.79 53.79 -12.61
CA VAL A 4 8.35 52.48 -12.82
C VAL A 4 7.24 51.48 -13.13
N ARG A 5 7.43 50.69 -14.20
CA ARG A 5 6.56 49.60 -14.56
C ARG A 5 6.92 48.37 -13.70
N ILE A 6 5.95 47.82 -13.00
CA ILE A 6 6.18 46.73 -12.03
C ILE A 6 5.56 45.39 -12.44
N ALA A 7 4.62 45.39 -13.38
CA ALA A 7 4.03 44.18 -13.94
C ALA A 7 3.37 44.45 -15.29
N ASP A 8 3.19 43.44 -16.10
CA ASP A 8 2.28 43.43 -17.24
C ASP A 8 0.88 43.06 -16.79
N TRP A 9 -0.14 43.80 -17.22
CA TRP A 9 -1.52 43.53 -16.85
C TRP A 9 -1.98 42.13 -17.27
N SER A 10 -1.54 41.65 -18.43
CA SER A 10 -1.85 40.33 -18.96
C SER A 10 -1.27 39.18 -18.12
N ASP A 11 -0.20 39.42 -17.38
CA ASP A 11 0.51 38.42 -16.60
C ASP A 11 -0.03 38.32 -15.17
N LEU A 12 -0.89 39.26 -14.77
CA LEU A 12 -1.52 39.24 -13.46
C LEU A 12 -2.82 38.43 -13.49
N GLU A 13 -2.81 37.31 -12.77
CA GLU A 13 -4.03 36.55 -12.51
C GLU A 13 -4.93 37.29 -11.51
N ASP A 14 -6.26 37.23 -11.71
CA ASP A 14 -7.20 37.85 -10.79
C ASP A 14 -7.10 37.21 -9.40
N ARG A 15 -6.99 38.06 -8.37
CA ARG A 15 -6.84 37.62 -6.95
C ARG A 15 -5.61 36.77 -6.67
N SER A 16 -4.56 36.87 -7.47
CA SER A 16 -3.27 36.24 -7.25
C SER A 16 -2.23 37.28 -6.87
N PRO A 17 -1.65 37.22 -5.66
CA PRO A 17 -0.64 38.18 -5.24
C PRO A 17 0.65 37.96 -6.02
N THR A 18 1.25 39.04 -6.52
CA THR A 18 2.50 39.01 -7.30
C THR A 18 3.53 39.94 -6.66
N HIS A 19 4.79 39.51 -6.63
CA HIS A 19 5.90 40.27 -6.05
C HIS A 19 6.44 41.32 -7.05
N ALA A 20 6.75 42.50 -6.54
CA ALA A 20 7.59 43.48 -7.23
C ALA A 20 8.57 44.12 -6.26
N LEU A 21 9.64 44.71 -6.79
CA LEU A 21 10.67 45.39 -6.01
C LEU A 21 10.96 46.75 -6.63
N VAL A 22 10.76 47.83 -5.87
CA VAL A 22 11.04 49.19 -6.29
C VAL A 22 11.71 49.96 -5.17
N ALA A 23 12.78 50.70 -5.45
CA ALA A 23 13.50 51.52 -4.49
C ALA A 23 13.79 50.81 -3.15
N ASN A 24 14.27 49.56 -3.23
CA ASN A 24 14.56 48.69 -2.06
C ASN A 24 13.33 48.28 -1.22
N VAL A 25 12.10 48.50 -1.71
CA VAL A 25 10.86 48.07 -1.02
C VAL A 25 10.24 46.91 -1.74
N ASP A 26 9.95 45.82 -1.00
CA ASP A 26 9.13 44.74 -1.50
C ASP A 26 7.67 45.18 -1.58
N LEU A 27 7.05 44.99 -2.74
CA LEU A 27 5.67 45.30 -3.02
C LEU A 27 4.89 44.00 -3.28
N VAL A 28 3.62 44.00 -2.92
CA VAL A 28 2.67 43.03 -3.40
C VAL A 28 1.66 43.68 -4.33
N VAL A 29 1.55 43.13 -5.52
CA VAL A 29 0.63 43.58 -6.57
C VAL A 29 -0.52 42.60 -6.64
N VAL A 30 -1.74 43.09 -6.50
CA VAL A 30 -2.94 42.26 -6.59
C VAL A 30 -3.89 42.84 -7.60
N ARG A 31 -4.19 42.08 -8.65
CA ARG A 31 -5.29 42.37 -9.57
C ARG A 31 -6.60 41.97 -8.91
N PHE A 32 -7.61 42.83 -9.05
CA PHE A 32 -8.93 42.63 -8.48
C PHE A 32 -10.00 43.09 -9.49
N GLY A 33 -10.42 42.20 -10.37
CA GLY A 33 -11.24 42.52 -11.53
C GLY A 33 -10.49 43.47 -12.50
N GLU A 34 -11.00 44.67 -12.69
CA GLU A 34 -10.38 45.71 -13.53
C GLU A 34 -9.51 46.68 -12.73
N GLU A 35 -9.36 46.48 -11.42
CA GLU A 35 -8.56 47.31 -10.53
C GLU A 35 -7.23 46.62 -10.18
N VAL A 36 -6.24 47.42 -9.77
CA VAL A 36 -4.99 46.95 -9.20
C VAL A 36 -4.75 47.61 -7.86
N SER A 37 -4.27 46.85 -6.91
CA SER A 37 -3.79 47.34 -5.62
C SER A 37 -2.31 47.03 -5.46
N VAL A 38 -1.53 48.01 -5.04
CA VAL A 38 -0.12 47.84 -4.74
C VAL A 38 0.09 48.20 -3.28
N LEU A 39 0.44 47.18 -2.48
CA LEU A 39 0.65 47.32 -1.04
C LEU A 39 2.11 47.03 -0.69
N TYR A 40 2.54 47.44 0.49
CA TYR A 40 3.79 47.03 1.08
C TYR A 40 3.84 45.49 1.16
N GLY A 41 4.87 44.89 0.59
CA GLY A 41 4.95 43.46 0.31
C GLY A 41 5.42 42.59 1.45
N ARG A 42 5.62 43.14 2.66
CA ARG A 42 6.05 42.39 3.84
C ARG A 42 4.99 42.38 4.92
N CYS A 43 4.66 41.19 5.46
CA CYS A 43 3.74 41.05 6.57
C CYS A 43 4.29 41.72 7.82
N LEU A 44 3.47 42.55 8.49
CA LEU A 44 3.89 43.30 9.69
C LEU A 44 4.23 42.45 10.87
N HIS A 45 3.78 41.19 10.89
CA HIS A 45 4.06 40.26 11.97
C HIS A 45 5.56 39.84 12.03
N ARG A 46 6.09 39.26 10.93
CA ARG A 46 7.49 38.77 10.85
C ARG A 46 8.16 38.96 9.50
N GLY A 47 7.67 39.87 8.67
CA GLY A 47 8.32 40.23 7.42
C GLY A 47 8.20 39.21 6.29
N ALA A 48 7.30 38.21 6.38
CA ALA A 48 7.05 37.28 5.30
C ALA A 48 6.56 38.01 4.04
N LEU A 49 6.96 37.55 2.83
CA LEU A 49 6.47 38.13 1.59
C LEU A 49 4.96 37.89 1.46
N MET A 50 4.22 38.97 1.24
CA MET A 50 2.78 38.88 1.04
C MET A 50 2.41 38.31 -0.33
N ALA A 51 3.34 38.38 -1.29
CA ALA A 51 3.18 37.73 -2.60
C ALA A 51 3.14 36.18 -2.52
N ASP A 52 3.68 35.61 -1.45
CA ASP A 52 3.59 34.19 -1.20
C ASP A 52 2.28 33.79 -0.48
N GLY A 53 1.41 34.74 -0.19
CA GLY A 53 0.12 34.52 0.44
C GLY A 53 -0.98 34.16 -0.56
N ILE A 54 -2.21 34.25 -0.09
CA ILE A 54 -3.42 34.02 -0.90
C ILE A 54 -4.42 35.15 -0.72
N VAL A 55 -5.27 35.35 -1.72
CA VAL A 55 -6.44 36.23 -1.57
C VAL A 55 -7.68 35.39 -1.30
N ARG A 56 -8.37 35.67 -0.20
CA ARG A 56 -9.64 35.04 0.16
C ARG A 56 -10.71 36.11 0.36
N GLY A 57 -11.72 36.13 -0.51
CA GLY A 57 -12.67 37.25 -0.53
C GLY A 57 -11.96 38.55 -0.88
N ASP A 58 -12.03 39.54 0.00
CA ASP A 58 -11.39 40.84 -0.14
C ASP A 58 -10.08 40.98 0.66
N ASP A 59 -9.66 39.90 1.32
CA ASP A 59 -8.50 39.89 2.20
C ASP A 59 -7.31 39.15 1.58
N LEU A 60 -6.15 39.80 1.61
CA LEU A 60 -4.84 39.22 1.35
C LEU A 60 -4.33 38.56 2.63
N ILE A 61 -4.16 37.28 2.60
CA ILE A 61 -3.79 36.44 3.77
C ILE A 61 -2.31 36.06 3.69
N CYS A 62 -1.55 36.38 4.73
CA CYS A 62 -0.16 35.96 4.86
C CYS A 62 -0.07 34.44 4.93
N GLY A 63 0.75 33.83 4.08
CA GLY A 63 0.90 32.39 3.99
C GLY A 63 1.51 31.73 5.24
N VAL A 64 2.17 32.50 6.13
CA VAL A 64 2.90 31.95 7.28
C VAL A 64 2.02 31.81 8.53
N HIS A 65 1.33 32.88 8.93
CA HIS A 65 0.55 32.88 10.19
C HIS A 65 -0.91 33.30 9.99
N ASN A 66 -1.37 33.45 8.73
CA ASN A 66 -2.74 33.83 8.36
C ASN A 66 -3.13 35.26 8.80
N TRP A 67 -2.15 36.16 8.99
CA TRP A 67 -2.49 37.56 9.15
C TRP A 67 -3.14 38.09 7.87
N ASP A 68 -4.20 38.85 8.03
CA ASP A 68 -5.04 39.36 6.96
C ASP A 68 -4.83 40.84 6.74
N TYR A 69 -5.04 41.26 5.51
CA TYR A 69 -5.04 42.68 5.10
C TYR A 69 -5.99 42.83 3.93
N GLN A 70 -6.92 43.77 4.03
CA GLN A 70 -7.83 44.04 2.92
C GLN A 70 -7.06 44.50 1.66
N VAL A 71 -7.29 43.84 0.54
CA VAL A 71 -6.58 44.11 -0.72
C VAL A 71 -6.67 45.58 -1.13
N ARG A 72 -7.83 46.24 -0.94
CA ARG A 72 -8.06 47.61 -1.36
C ARG A 72 -7.48 48.68 -0.44
N THR A 73 -7.38 48.39 0.84
CA THR A 73 -7.01 49.39 1.87
C THR A 73 -5.70 49.09 2.56
N GLY A 74 -5.26 47.85 2.57
CA GLY A 74 -4.13 47.35 3.36
C GLY A 74 -4.44 47.14 4.85
N VAL A 75 -5.65 47.48 5.33
CA VAL A 75 -6.02 47.41 6.75
C VAL A 75 -6.44 45.97 7.12
N SER A 76 -5.97 45.46 8.26
CA SER A 76 -6.42 44.17 8.80
C SER A 76 -7.88 44.24 9.23
N SER A 77 -8.65 43.19 8.91
CA SER A 77 -10.05 43.07 9.33
C SER A 77 -10.20 42.78 10.84
N TYR A 78 -9.13 42.28 11.50
CA TYR A 78 -9.11 41.98 12.93
C TYR A 78 -8.52 43.09 13.79
N ASN A 79 -7.56 43.87 13.23
CA ASN A 79 -6.90 44.94 13.97
C ASN A 79 -6.68 46.14 13.04
N PRO A 80 -7.52 47.18 13.13
CA PRO A 80 -7.42 48.35 12.25
C PRO A 80 -6.15 49.18 12.43
N GLU A 81 -5.37 48.97 13.51
CA GLU A 81 -4.05 49.60 13.69
C GLU A 81 -2.97 48.92 12.84
N GLU A 82 -3.22 47.70 12.34
CA GLU A 82 -2.33 46.97 11.44
C GLU A 82 -2.69 47.25 9.99
N CYS A 83 -1.87 48.03 9.33
CA CYS A 83 -2.12 48.47 7.95
C CYS A 83 -0.86 48.39 7.09
N LEU A 84 -0.91 47.54 6.05
CA LEU A 84 0.09 47.57 4.99
C LEU A 84 -0.06 48.90 4.21
N HIS A 85 1.04 49.62 4.07
CA HIS A 85 1.03 50.86 3.32
C HIS A 85 0.60 50.62 1.87
N LYS A 86 -0.36 51.41 1.38
CA LYS A 86 -0.82 51.34 0.00
C LYS A 86 -0.13 52.43 -0.82
N PHE A 87 0.49 52.04 -1.94
CA PHE A 87 1.17 52.92 -2.87
C PHE A 87 0.26 53.32 -4.03
N SER A 88 0.48 54.51 -4.55
CA SER A 88 -0.20 54.98 -5.75
C SER A 88 0.18 54.13 -6.95
N SER A 89 -0.82 53.58 -7.63
CA SER A 89 -0.64 52.73 -8.81
C SER A 89 -1.69 53.04 -9.88
N TRP A 90 -1.36 52.82 -11.13
CA TRP A 90 -2.26 53.03 -12.26
C TRP A 90 -1.95 52.09 -13.41
N LEU A 91 -2.92 51.94 -14.30
CA LEU A 91 -2.78 51.17 -15.53
C LEU A 91 -2.47 52.12 -16.68
N GLU A 92 -1.38 51.88 -17.41
CA GLU A 92 -0.99 52.68 -18.58
C GLU A 92 -0.31 51.74 -19.58
N GLU A 93 -0.72 51.78 -20.84
CA GLU A 93 -0.15 51.00 -21.94
C GLU A 93 -0.01 49.50 -21.63
N GLY A 94 -1.02 48.91 -20.98
CA GLY A 94 -1.04 47.48 -20.62
C GLY A 94 -0.09 47.09 -19.49
N GLY A 95 0.52 48.05 -18.81
CA GLY A 95 1.38 47.83 -17.64
C GLY A 95 0.81 48.43 -16.37
N VAL A 96 1.21 47.88 -15.25
CA VAL A 96 0.99 48.42 -13.90
C VAL A 96 2.19 49.30 -13.54
N TRP A 97 1.90 50.55 -13.21
CA TRP A 97 2.91 51.56 -12.91
C TRP A 97 2.76 52.09 -11.50
N VAL A 98 3.89 52.47 -10.88
CA VAL A 98 3.97 53.12 -9.56
C VAL A 98 4.87 54.34 -9.62
N ASN A 99 4.77 55.18 -8.59
CA ASN A 99 5.64 56.36 -8.43
C ASN A 99 6.86 55.99 -7.57
N GLU A 100 8.04 55.84 -8.19
CA GLU A 100 9.30 55.52 -7.52
C GLU A 100 9.68 56.53 -6.43
N GLU A 101 9.43 57.82 -6.64
CA GLU A 101 9.75 58.89 -5.69
C GLU A 101 8.89 58.76 -4.40
N GLU A 102 7.62 58.38 -4.53
CA GLU A 102 6.73 58.07 -3.40
C GLU A 102 7.30 56.91 -2.58
N ILE A 103 7.68 55.80 -3.25
CA ILE A 103 8.21 54.62 -2.61
C ILE A 103 9.54 54.88 -1.94
N SER A 104 10.47 55.60 -2.59
CA SER A 104 11.77 55.96 -2.00
C SER A 104 11.60 56.90 -0.81
N THR A 105 10.63 57.81 -0.86
CA THR A 105 10.32 58.71 0.26
C THR A 105 9.75 57.95 1.46
N TRP A 106 8.94 56.94 1.17
CA TRP A 106 8.42 56.03 2.20
C TRP A 106 9.53 55.18 2.81
N GLU A 107 10.41 54.60 1.98
CA GLU A 107 11.54 53.77 2.40
C GLU A 107 12.50 54.51 3.32
N ALA A 108 12.83 55.77 2.99
CA ALA A 108 13.69 56.63 3.82
C ALA A 108 13.15 56.82 5.25
N LYS A 109 11.84 56.72 5.45
CA LYS A 109 11.16 56.78 6.76
C LYS A 109 10.95 55.43 7.40
N ASN A 110 10.96 54.36 6.59
CA ASN A 110 10.71 53.00 6.97
C ASN A 110 11.83 52.08 6.42
N PRO A 111 13.07 52.17 6.95
CA PRO A 111 14.19 51.41 6.45
C PRO A 111 13.91 49.91 6.42
N GLN A 112 14.25 49.25 5.31
CA GLN A 112 13.97 47.86 5.08
C GLN A 112 15.12 46.95 5.63
N PRO A 113 14.95 46.34 6.80
CA PRO A 113 16.03 45.58 7.48
C PRO A 113 16.29 44.21 6.87
N TYR A 114 15.58 43.82 5.80
CA TYR A 114 15.59 42.44 5.29
C TYR A 114 16.77 42.19 4.33
N ASN A 115 17.56 41.17 4.62
CA ASN A 115 18.51 40.65 3.67
C ASN A 115 17.78 39.70 2.69
N ARG A 116 17.54 40.18 1.46
CA ARG A 116 16.81 39.44 0.41
C ARG A 116 17.57 38.20 -0.07
N ASP A 117 18.91 38.25 -0.08
CA ASP A 117 19.73 37.12 -0.55
C ASP A 117 19.70 35.95 0.42
N SER A 118 19.39 36.20 1.70
CA SER A 118 19.18 35.16 2.71
C SER A 118 17.72 34.75 2.90
N TYR A 119 16.79 35.44 2.23
CA TYR A 119 15.37 35.08 2.31
C TYR A 119 15.11 33.82 1.48
N GLN A 120 14.99 32.72 2.18
CA GLN A 120 14.66 31.40 1.58
C GLN A 120 13.16 31.11 1.63
N GLY A 121 12.31 32.14 1.75
CA GLY A 121 10.94 31.99 2.14
C GLY A 121 10.87 31.38 3.54
N GLU A 122 10.62 32.14 4.59
CA GLU A 122 10.38 31.60 5.93
C GLU A 122 9.05 30.82 6.01
N TYR A 123 8.69 30.14 4.94
CA TYR A 123 7.76 29.04 4.97
C TYR A 123 8.46 27.91 5.71
N GLN A 124 8.29 27.85 7.00
CA GLN A 124 8.36 26.56 7.63
C GLN A 124 7.23 25.75 7.02
N ASP A 125 7.58 24.86 6.12
CA ASP A 125 6.69 23.80 5.69
C ASP A 125 6.32 23.03 6.97
N HIS A 126 5.20 23.41 7.59
CA HIS A 126 4.72 22.81 8.82
C HIS A 126 4.47 21.32 8.65
N SER A 127 4.37 20.84 7.39
CA SER A 127 4.30 19.42 7.06
C SER A 127 5.59 18.68 7.41
N LYS A 128 6.72 19.37 7.50
CA LYS A 128 8.05 18.83 7.84
C LYS A 128 8.50 19.17 9.26
N ASN A 129 7.66 19.83 10.05
CA ASN A 129 7.99 20.09 11.44
C ASN A 129 8.09 18.76 12.22
N PRO A 130 9.27 18.37 12.73
CA PRO A 130 9.45 17.09 13.40
C PRO A 130 8.68 16.99 14.72
N PHE A 131 8.29 18.13 15.32
CA PHE A 131 7.51 18.19 16.55
C PHE A 131 6.00 18.16 16.34
N GLU A 132 5.52 18.52 15.14
CA GLU A 132 4.09 18.62 14.80
C GLU A 132 3.78 18.03 13.42
N THR A 133 4.11 16.75 13.26
CA THR A 133 4.00 16.04 11.97
C THR A 133 2.57 15.84 11.48
N LYS A 134 1.56 16.02 12.34
CA LYS A 134 0.15 15.78 12.02
C LYS A 134 -0.64 17.02 11.60
N VAL A 135 -0.05 18.21 11.67
CA VAL A 135 -0.73 19.48 11.32
C VAL A 135 -1.38 19.47 9.93
N PRO A 136 -0.72 19.01 8.85
CA PRO A 136 -1.35 18.99 7.53
C PRO A 136 -2.60 18.10 7.48
N TYR A 137 -2.53 16.94 8.14
CA TYR A 137 -3.66 16.00 8.20
C TYR A 137 -4.84 16.59 8.99
N ILE A 138 -4.57 17.20 10.15
CA ILE A 138 -5.60 17.87 10.97
C ILE A 138 -6.26 18.99 10.17
N ARG A 139 -5.47 19.81 9.50
CA ARG A 139 -5.97 20.93 8.69
C ARG A 139 -6.80 20.46 7.50
N SER A 140 -6.37 19.40 6.82
CA SER A 140 -7.14 18.80 5.73
C SER A 140 -8.51 18.31 6.20
N LEU A 141 -8.56 17.59 7.33
CA LEU A 141 -9.83 17.15 7.90
C LEU A 141 -10.73 18.32 8.34
N ALA A 142 -10.15 19.37 8.92
CA ALA A 142 -10.89 20.55 9.36
C ALA A 142 -11.43 21.41 8.18
N SER A 143 -10.67 21.48 7.08
CA SER A 143 -11.03 22.26 5.90
C SER A 143 -12.02 21.53 4.98
N ASP A 144 -11.72 20.28 4.66
CA ASP A 144 -12.38 19.53 3.59
C ASP A 144 -13.31 18.42 4.13
N GLY A 145 -13.24 18.11 5.41
CA GLY A 145 -13.93 16.92 5.95
C GLY A 145 -13.52 15.66 5.16
N LEU A 146 -14.51 14.83 4.84
CA LEU A 146 -14.30 13.65 4.00
C LEU A 146 -14.97 13.76 2.61
N GLU A 147 -15.51 14.93 2.25
CA GLU A 147 -16.30 15.11 1.02
C GLU A 147 -15.51 14.77 -0.25
N LYS A 148 -14.23 15.16 -0.30
CA LYS A 148 -13.36 14.93 -1.46
C LYS A 148 -12.81 13.50 -1.56
N VAL A 149 -12.69 12.79 -0.44
CA VAL A 149 -11.99 11.49 -0.35
C VAL A 149 -12.92 10.32 -0.02
N GLY A 150 -14.17 10.60 0.36
CA GLY A 150 -15.16 9.60 0.77
C GLY A 150 -15.02 9.18 2.25
N HIS A 151 -16.06 8.50 2.77
CA HIS A 151 -16.20 8.18 4.20
C HIS A 151 -15.11 7.26 4.80
N HIS A 152 -14.30 6.60 3.98
CA HIS A 152 -13.13 5.82 4.43
C HIS A 152 -11.83 6.65 4.49
N GLY A 153 -11.88 7.92 4.09
CA GLY A 153 -10.72 8.79 4.01
C GLY A 153 -9.81 8.51 2.80
N PRO A 154 -8.61 9.10 2.78
CA PRO A 154 -7.66 8.90 1.69
C PRO A 154 -7.26 7.44 1.53
N VAL A 155 -7.05 7.00 0.28
CA VAL A 155 -6.61 5.65 -0.06
C VAL A 155 -5.21 5.67 -0.69
N ALA A 156 -4.44 4.61 -0.46
CA ALA A 156 -3.17 4.39 -1.12
C ALA A 156 -2.93 2.92 -1.43
N ALA A 157 -2.05 2.68 -2.39
CA ALA A 157 -1.64 1.33 -2.76
C ALA A 157 -0.57 0.78 -1.81
N MET A 158 -0.51 -0.55 -1.73
CA MET A 158 0.46 -1.34 -0.97
C MET A 158 0.28 -1.26 0.56
N GLY A 159 1.12 -1.97 1.28
CA GLY A 159 1.23 -1.95 2.74
C GLY A 159 2.10 -0.81 3.25
N VAL A 160 2.35 -0.82 4.55
CA VAL A 160 3.28 0.12 5.19
C VAL A 160 4.72 -0.08 4.68
N PRO A 161 5.61 0.92 4.81
CA PRO A 161 7.02 0.76 4.50
C PRO A 161 7.65 -0.38 5.33
N LEU A 162 8.42 -1.26 4.69
CA LEU A 162 9.04 -2.42 5.35
C LEU A 162 9.98 -2.01 6.49
N LYS A 163 10.66 -0.85 6.37
CA LYS A 163 11.56 -0.31 7.41
C LYS A 163 10.86 0.01 8.74
N ASP A 164 9.53 0.14 8.73
CA ASP A 164 8.73 0.45 9.92
C ASP A 164 8.23 -0.81 10.63
N LEU A 165 8.64 -1.99 10.16
CA LEU A 165 8.24 -3.31 10.66
C LEU A 165 9.44 -4.10 11.19
N PRO A 166 9.23 -5.10 12.06
CA PRO A 166 10.24 -6.13 12.31
C PRO A 166 10.68 -6.76 10.98
N SER A 167 11.99 -6.82 10.74
CA SER A 167 12.56 -7.20 9.46
C SER A 167 12.98 -8.68 9.45
N TRP A 168 12.79 -9.35 8.31
CA TRP A 168 13.38 -10.67 8.05
C TRP A 168 14.91 -10.63 8.12
N ASP A 169 15.55 -9.48 7.87
CA ASP A 169 17.00 -9.27 8.00
C ASP A 169 17.49 -9.33 9.44
N ASP A 170 16.58 -9.20 10.42
CA ASP A 170 16.90 -9.32 11.84
C ASP A 170 17.05 -10.77 12.32
N LEU A 171 16.69 -11.74 11.49
CA LEU A 171 16.88 -13.17 11.70
C LEU A 171 18.07 -13.67 10.90
N GLN A 172 18.86 -14.56 11.48
CA GLN A 172 19.99 -15.19 10.82
C GLN A 172 19.89 -16.71 10.90
N PHE A 173 20.35 -17.40 9.86
CA PHE A 173 20.52 -18.85 9.93
C PHE A 173 21.72 -19.21 10.79
N VAL A 174 21.58 -20.29 11.55
CA VAL A 174 22.66 -21.00 12.23
C VAL A 174 22.87 -22.34 11.53
N THR A 175 23.80 -22.35 10.61
CA THR A 175 24.05 -23.49 9.75
C THR A 175 24.82 -24.61 10.46
N ALA A 176 24.76 -25.80 9.90
CA ALA A 176 25.46 -26.98 10.40
C ALA A 176 26.98 -26.88 10.16
N GLN A 177 27.79 -27.50 11.02
CA GLN A 177 29.24 -27.42 10.93
C GLN A 177 29.93 -28.68 11.47
N LEU A 178 29.70 -29.06 12.72
CA LEU A 178 30.36 -30.20 13.39
C LEU A 178 29.37 -31.09 14.15
N ALA A 179 28.64 -30.52 15.11
CA ALA A 179 27.64 -31.29 15.91
C ALA A 179 26.42 -31.68 15.06
N ARG A 180 26.04 -30.87 14.12
CA ARG A 180 25.20 -31.14 12.96
C ARG A 180 26.06 -31.03 11.73
N VAL A 181 25.92 -31.92 10.76
CA VAL A 181 26.73 -31.94 9.54
C VAL A 181 25.92 -31.39 8.39
N PRO A 182 26.45 -30.44 7.58
CA PRO A 182 25.77 -29.97 6.38
C PRO A 182 25.68 -31.11 5.34
N GLN A 183 24.71 -31.00 4.44
CA GLN A 183 24.65 -31.87 3.26
C GLN A 183 25.66 -31.40 2.20
N LEU A 184 26.11 -32.33 1.37
CA LEU A 184 26.95 -32.02 0.21
C LEU A 184 26.11 -31.39 -0.91
N ASP A 185 26.74 -30.66 -1.81
CA ASP A 185 26.06 -29.91 -2.88
C ASP A 185 25.25 -30.80 -3.83
N GLU A 186 25.71 -32.04 -4.05
CA GLU A 186 25.04 -33.03 -4.90
C GLU A 186 23.83 -33.71 -4.27
N VAL A 187 23.58 -33.50 -2.97
CA VAL A 187 22.42 -34.10 -2.30
C VAL A 187 21.15 -33.38 -2.78
N PRO A 188 20.21 -34.13 -3.38
CA PRO A 188 18.95 -33.53 -3.81
C PRO A 188 18.14 -33.07 -2.60
N VAL A 189 17.44 -31.92 -2.73
CA VAL A 189 16.55 -31.38 -1.71
C VAL A 189 15.11 -31.49 -2.19
N GLY A 190 14.24 -32.09 -1.38
CA GLY A 190 12.81 -32.09 -1.63
C GLY A 190 12.23 -30.69 -1.39
N THR A 191 11.44 -30.20 -2.34
CA THR A 191 10.88 -28.85 -2.32
C THR A 191 9.37 -28.82 -2.27
N ASP A 192 8.72 -29.97 -2.45
CA ASP A 192 7.30 -30.13 -2.58
C ASP A 192 6.51 -29.75 -1.32
N LEU A 193 5.27 -29.36 -1.52
CA LEU A 193 4.29 -29.08 -0.47
C LEU A 193 2.97 -29.75 -0.81
N VAL A 194 2.39 -30.45 0.16
CA VAL A 194 1.03 -31.00 0.06
C VAL A 194 0.06 -30.12 0.85
N VAL A 195 -0.85 -29.47 0.16
CA VAL A 195 -1.90 -28.63 0.77
C VAL A 195 -3.08 -29.53 1.17
N GLY A 196 -3.50 -29.43 2.43
CA GLY A 196 -4.57 -30.26 2.98
C GLY A 196 -4.25 -31.77 2.93
N PRO A 197 -3.15 -32.24 3.55
CA PRO A 197 -2.67 -33.61 3.40
C PRO A 197 -3.65 -34.71 3.92
N LYS A 198 -4.68 -34.32 4.66
CA LYS A 198 -5.73 -35.22 5.18
C LYS A 198 -7.00 -35.24 4.34
N THR A 199 -7.09 -34.42 3.30
CA THR A 199 -8.25 -34.35 2.40
C THR A 199 -8.31 -35.54 1.46
N ALA A 200 -9.48 -35.81 0.87
CA ALA A 200 -9.62 -36.90 -0.10
C ALA A 200 -8.87 -36.59 -1.43
N LYS A 201 -8.70 -35.35 -1.76
CA LYS A 201 -7.97 -34.87 -2.94
C LYS A 201 -6.96 -33.78 -2.53
N PRO A 202 -5.84 -34.13 -1.87
CA PRO A 202 -4.84 -33.13 -1.49
C PRO A 202 -4.23 -32.49 -2.72
N LEU A 203 -3.88 -31.19 -2.61
CA LEU A 203 -3.24 -30.46 -3.69
C LEU A 203 -1.72 -30.52 -3.56
N HIS A 204 -1.05 -31.03 -4.58
CA HIS A 204 0.40 -31.13 -4.65
C HIS A 204 1.00 -29.94 -5.39
N LEU A 205 1.97 -29.29 -4.77
CA LEU A 205 2.78 -28.21 -5.31
C LEU A 205 4.23 -28.66 -5.36
N ASP A 206 4.95 -28.39 -6.46
CA ASP A 206 6.35 -28.77 -6.59
C ASP A 206 7.27 -27.86 -5.75
N ILE A 207 6.78 -26.66 -5.38
CA ILE A 207 7.46 -25.70 -4.53
C ILE A 207 6.50 -25.07 -3.50
N PRO A 208 6.95 -24.69 -2.28
CA PRO A 208 6.09 -24.17 -1.23
C PRO A 208 5.79 -22.66 -1.37
N ILE A 209 5.72 -22.16 -2.59
CA ILE A 209 5.48 -20.75 -2.89
C ILE A 209 4.33 -20.67 -3.89
N ILE A 210 3.24 -19.97 -3.52
CA ILE A 210 2.09 -19.74 -4.40
C ILE A 210 1.94 -18.25 -4.73
N VAL A 211 1.30 -17.94 -5.86
CA VAL A 211 0.84 -16.58 -6.17
C VAL A 211 -0.43 -16.29 -5.37
N SER A 212 -0.36 -15.29 -4.49
CA SER A 212 -1.44 -14.91 -3.57
C SER A 212 -2.60 -14.23 -4.28
N ASP A 213 -3.68 -14.02 -3.55
CA ASP A 213 -4.94 -13.44 -4.00
C ASP A 213 -4.77 -12.02 -4.52
N MET A 214 -5.04 -11.84 -5.80
CA MET A 214 -5.03 -10.56 -6.49
C MET A 214 -6.17 -10.52 -7.52
N SER A 215 -7.21 -9.76 -7.24
CA SER A 215 -8.45 -9.78 -8.03
C SER A 215 -8.29 -9.26 -9.44
N PHE A 216 -9.03 -9.86 -10.40
CA PHE A 216 -9.23 -9.30 -11.74
C PHE A 216 -9.99 -7.97 -11.65
N GLY A 217 -9.46 -6.93 -12.29
CA GLY A 217 -9.94 -5.55 -12.16
C GLY A 217 -9.06 -4.69 -11.25
N ALA A 218 -8.47 -5.26 -10.18
CA ALA A 218 -7.32 -4.64 -9.51
C ALA A 218 -6.04 -4.86 -10.34
N LEU A 219 -5.88 -6.04 -10.92
CA LEU A 219 -4.89 -6.34 -11.94
C LEU A 219 -5.55 -6.38 -13.34
N SER A 220 -4.73 -6.14 -14.36
CA SER A 220 -5.11 -6.31 -15.76
C SER A 220 -5.29 -7.78 -16.12
N PHE A 221 -5.94 -8.03 -17.24
CA PHE A 221 -6.07 -9.36 -17.85
C PHE A 221 -4.67 -9.97 -18.10
N GLU A 222 -3.78 -9.21 -18.72
CA GLU A 222 -2.44 -9.63 -19.08
C GLU A 222 -1.63 -10.03 -17.85
N ALA A 223 -1.74 -9.27 -16.76
CA ALA A 223 -1.06 -9.58 -15.52
C ALA A 223 -1.59 -10.86 -14.86
N LYS A 224 -2.92 -11.06 -14.86
CA LYS A 224 -3.53 -12.28 -14.31
C LYS A 224 -3.08 -13.53 -15.07
N VAL A 225 -3.13 -13.49 -16.40
CA VAL A 225 -2.72 -14.61 -17.25
C VAL A 225 -1.20 -14.88 -17.17
N ALA A 226 -0.38 -13.81 -17.14
CA ALA A 226 1.07 -13.96 -16.99
C ALA A 226 1.47 -14.61 -15.66
N LEU A 227 0.83 -14.18 -14.56
CA LEU A 227 1.06 -14.77 -13.23
C LEU A 227 0.65 -16.23 -13.19
N SER A 228 -0.49 -16.58 -13.79
CA SER A 228 -1.02 -17.93 -13.84
C SER A 228 -0.10 -18.88 -14.62
N LYS A 229 0.27 -18.49 -15.84
CA LYS A 229 1.22 -19.24 -16.69
C LYS A 229 2.58 -19.40 -16.00
N GLY A 230 3.09 -18.33 -15.36
CA GLY A 230 4.38 -18.36 -14.67
C GLY A 230 4.36 -19.27 -13.44
N ALA A 231 3.25 -19.30 -12.69
CA ALA A 231 3.06 -20.23 -11.59
C ALA A 231 3.01 -21.69 -12.07
N GLU A 232 2.28 -21.97 -13.18
CA GLU A 232 2.23 -23.30 -13.79
C GLU A 232 3.61 -23.77 -14.23
N LEU A 233 4.38 -22.93 -14.94
CA LEU A 233 5.75 -23.24 -15.36
C LEU A 233 6.68 -23.55 -14.17
N ALA A 234 6.41 -22.98 -13.00
CA ALA A 234 7.15 -23.23 -11.77
C ALA A 234 6.60 -24.41 -10.94
N GLY A 235 5.57 -25.11 -11.42
CA GLY A 235 4.96 -26.22 -10.71
C GLY A 235 4.16 -25.81 -9.46
N THR A 236 3.61 -24.59 -9.44
CA THR A 236 2.87 -24.08 -8.28
C THR A 236 1.55 -23.42 -8.64
N GLY A 237 0.80 -23.00 -7.61
CA GLY A 237 -0.55 -22.51 -7.74
C GLY A 237 -0.68 -20.98 -7.73
N ILE A 238 -1.88 -20.54 -8.13
CA ILE A 238 -2.31 -19.15 -8.08
C ILE A 238 -3.72 -19.05 -7.48
N CYS A 239 -3.98 -17.96 -6.76
CA CYS A 239 -5.30 -17.67 -6.19
C CYS A 239 -6.08 -16.67 -7.06
N SER A 240 -7.40 -16.90 -7.22
CA SER A 240 -8.27 -16.04 -8.03
C SER A 240 -8.37 -14.61 -7.51
N GLY A 241 -8.42 -14.45 -6.18
CA GLY A 241 -8.81 -13.20 -5.53
C GLY A 241 -10.33 -12.94 -5.57
N GLU A 242 -10.79 -11.90 -4.89
CA GLU A 242 -12.21 -11.59 -4.63
C GLU A 242 -13.02 -11.15 -5.87
N GLY A 243 -12.39 -11.05 -7.01
CA GLY A 243 -13.01 -10.54 -8.26
C GLY A 243 -13.73 -11.57 -9.11
N GLY A 244 -13.89 -12.77 -8.62
CA GLY A 244 -14.34 -13.92 -9.40
C GLY A 244 -13.20 -14.61 -10.13
N MET A 245 -13.50 -15.75 -10.74
CA MET A 245 -12.56 -16.56 -11.51
C MET A 245 -12.52 -16.08 -12.96
N LEU A 246 -11.38 -15.59 -13.40
CA LEU A 246 -11.10 -15.30 -14.80
C LEU A 246 -10.81 -16.64 -15.51
N PRO A 247 -11.62 -17.05 -16.53
CA PRO A 247 -11.44 -18.35 -17.16
C PRO A 247 -10.03 -18.58 -17.71
N GLU A 248 -9.48 -17.60 -18.40
CA GLU A 248 -8.16 -17.69 -19.05
C GLU A 248 -7.02 -17.80 -18.02
N GLU A 249 -7.21 -17.27 -16.82
CA GLU A 249 -6.29 -17.46 -15.70
C GLU A 249 -6.39 -18.89 -15.15
N GLN A 250 -7.59 -19.39 -14.94
CA GLN A 250 -7.83 -20.74 -14.43
C GLN A 250 -7.34 -21.81 -15.39
N GLU A 251 -7.64 -21.68 -16.69
CA GLU A 251 -7.20 -22.60 -17.74
C GLU A 251 -5.67 -22.69 -17.86
N ALA A 252 -4.97 -21.62 -17.50
CA ALA A 252 -3.51 -21.53 -17.55
C ALA A 252 -2.79 -22.15 -16.33
N ASN A 253 -3.52 -22.65 -15.32
CA ASN A 253 -2.90 -23.22 -14.12
C ASN A 253 -3.67 -24.44 -13.59
N SER A 254 -2.98 -25.56 -13.50
CA SER A 254 -3.54 -26.84 -13.04
C SER A 254 -3.60 -26.99 -11.50
N ARG A 255 -3.17 -25.96 -10.74
CA ARG A 255 -3.11 -25.93 -9.27
C ARG A 255 -3.82 -24.69 -8.75
N TYR A 256 -5.07 -24.47 -9.19
CA TYR A 256 -5.80 -23.22 -8.98
C TYR A 256 -6.56 -23.18 -7.65
N PHE A 257 -6.37 -22.07 -6.91
CA PHE A 257 -7.07 -21.77 -5.66
C PHE A 257 -8.21 -20.79 -5.93
N TYR A 258 -9.43 -21.16 -5.58
CA TYR A 258 -10.61 -20.32 -5.78
C TYR A 258 -11.03 -19.63 -4.47
N GLU A 259 -11.02 -18.30 -4.46
CA GLU A 259 -11.41 -17.48 -3.31
C GLU A 259 -12.90 -17.12 -3.35
N LEU A 260 -13.60 -17.33 -2.22
CA LEU A 260 -14.92 -16.76 -1.95
C LEU A 260 -14.79 -15.65 -0.90
N ALA A 261 -15.00 -14.40 -1.31
CA ALA A 261 -15.09 -13.24 -0.43
C ALA A 261 -16.54 -12.84 -0.19
N SER A 262 -16.76 -11.96 0.80
CA SER A 262 -18.09 -11.50 1.23
C SER A 262 -18.93 -10.82 0.14
N GLY A 263 -18.29 -10.28 -0.91
CA GLY A 263 -18.97 -9.70 -2.06
C GLY A 263 -19.51 -10.70 -3.07
N ARG A 264 -19.08 -11.96 -3.01
CA ARG A 264 -19.46 -13.08 -3.90
C ARG A 264 -19.41 -12.77 -5.38
N PHE A 265 -18.57 -11.82 -5.81
CA PHE A 265 -18.48 -11.41 -7.20
C PHE A 265 -18.14 -12.58 -8.11
N GLY A 266 -19.04 -12.87 -9.07
CA GLY A 266 -18.86 -13.92 -10.05
C GLY A 266 -18.70 -15.32 -9.48
N PHE A 267 -19.04 -15.54 -8.21
CA PHE A 267 -19.02 -16.87 -7.62
C PHE A 267 -20.18 -17.72 -8.16
N ALA A 268 -19.87 -18.94 -8.53
CA ALA A 268 -20.86 -19.94 -8.92
C ALA A 268 -20.35 -21.34 -8.54
N MET A 269 -21.29 -22.20 -8.12
CA MET A 269 -20.96 -23.56 -7.64
C MET A 269 -20.35 -24.45 -8.74
N ASP A 270 -20.73 -24.25 -10.01
CA ASP A 270 -20.18 -25.00 -11.13
C ASP A 270 -18.70 -24.72 -11.40
N LYS A 271 -18.21 -23.55 -10.99
CA LYS A 271 -16.78 -23.22 -11.08
C LYS A 271 -15.90 -24.05 -10.14
N LEU A 272 -16.48 -24.66 -9.12
CA LEU A 272 -15.76 -25.55 -8.22
C LEU A 272 -15.32 -26.87 -8.90
N ASP A 273 -15.93 -27.22 -10.02
CA ASP A 273 -15.60 -28.46 -10.74
C ASP A 273 -14.22 -28.44 -11.42
N VAL A 274 -13.65 -27.24 -11.60
CA VAL A 274 -12.37 -27.04 -12.31
C VAL A 274 -11.24 -26.51 -11.44
N VAL A 275 -11.44 -26.39 -10.11
CA VAL A 275 -10.44 -25.85 -9.19
C VAL A 275 -9.88 -26.94 -8.25
N GLN A 276 -8.69 -26.73 -7.73
CA GLN A 276 -7.97 -27.73 -6.93
C GLN A 276 -7.92 -27.41 -5.46
N ALA A 277 -8.22 -26.16 -5.07
CA ALA A 277 -8.41 -25.75 -3.68
C ALA A 277 -9.44 -24.61 -3.63
N PHE A 278 -10.10 -24.46 -2.49
CA PHE A 278 -11.08 -23.42 -2.25
C PHE A 278 -10.82 -22.75 -0.91
N HIS A 279 -11.02 -21.44 -0.77
CA HIS A 279 -10.98 -20.80 0.53
C HIS A 279 -11.93 -19.61 0.67
N PHE A 280 -12.38 -19.43 1.91
CA PHE A 280 -13.08 -18.23 2.34
C PHE A 280 -12.07 -17.11 2.63
N LYS A 281 -12.45 -15.86 2.33
CA LYS A 281 -11.67 -14.70 2.71
C LYS A 281 -12.38 -13.90 3.79
N GLY A 282 -11.84 -13.93 5.00
CA GLY A 282 -12.27 -13.10 6.14
C GLY A 282 -11.59 -11.73 6.17
N GLY A 283 -10.34 -11.64 5.69
CA GLY A 283 -9.60 -10.39 5.72
C GLY A 283 -8.28 -10.41 4.96
N GLN A 284 -7.59 -9.28 4.97
CA GLN A 284 -6.22 -9.09 4.49
C GLN A 284 -5.54 -7.95 5.26
N GLY A 285 -4.21 -8.00 5.41
CA GLY A 285 -3.43 -7.21 6.35
C GLY A 285 -3.61 -5.68 6.33
N ALA A 286 -4.05 -5.11 5.20
CA ALA A 286 -4.13 -3.65 5.04
C ALA A 286 -5.55 -3.07 5.14
N LYS A 287 -6.59 -3.89 5.24
CA LYS A 287 -7.99 -3.41 5.22
C LYS A 287 -9.03 -4.33 5.88
N THR A 288 -8.64 -5.17 6.82
CA THR A 288 -9.57 -6.03 7.58
C THR A 288 -10.58 -5.19 8.36
N GLY A 289 -11.83 -5.63 8.38
CA GLY A 289 -12.94 -4.89 9.01
C GLY A 289 -13.62 -3.89 8.07
N THR A 290 -13.15 -3.80 6.82
CA THR A 290 -13.82 -3.10 5.72
C THR A 290 -13.80 -3.97 4.48
N GLY A 291 -14.79 -3.85 3.62
CA GLY A 291 -14.88 -4.66 2.40
C GLY A 291 -13.90 -4.23 1.30
N GLY A 292 -13.84 -5.02 0.24
CA GLY A 292 -13.15 -4.66 -1.00
C GLY A 292 -13.90 -3.53 -1.72
N HIS A 293 -13.16 -2.70 -2.46
CA HIS A 293 -13.73 -1.63 -3.26
C HIS A 293 -13.03 -1.52 -4.60
N LEU A 294 -13.74 -1.76 -5.69
CA LEU A 294 -13.32 -1.46 -7.05
C LEU A 294 -14.26 -0.38 -7.61
N PRO A 295 -13.74 0.82 -7.97
CA PRO A 295 -14.55 1.90 -8.50
C PRO A 295 -15.29 1.53 -9.78
N GLY A 296 -16.50 2.03 -9.98
CA GLY A 296 -17.36 1.68 -11.11
C GLY A 296 -16.75 1.95 -12.49
N HIS A 297 -15.94 3.03 -12.61
CA HIS A 297 -15.26 3.33 -13.88
C HIS A 297 -14.27 2.23 -14.34
N LYS A 298 -13.83 1.33 -13.44
CA LYS A 298 -13.01 0.16 -13.75
C LYS A 298 -13.85 -1.10 -14.03
N VAL A 299 -15.14 -1.09 -13.67
CA VAL A 299 -16.04 -2.22 -13.83
C VAL A 299 -16.71 -2.12 -15.20
N VAL A 300 -15.98 -2.47 -16.25
CA VAL A 300 -16.44 -2.41 -17.65
C VAL A 300 -16.01 -3.67 -18.41
N GLY A 301 -16.75 -4.01 -19.46
CA GLY A 301 -16.46 -5.13 -20.34
C GLY A 301 -16.22 -6.43 -19.57
N ARG A 302 -15.09 -7.08 -19.83
CA ARG A 302 -14.73 -8.39 -19.25
C ARG A 302 -14.75 -8.41 -17.72
N ILE A 303 -14.45 -7.28 -17.05
CA ILE A 303 -14.49 -7.20 -15.58
C ILE A 303 -15.92 -7.29 -15.06
N ALA A 304 -16.85 -6.57 -15.68
CA ALA A 304 -18.27 -6.62 -15.33
C ALA A 304 -18.83 -8.04 -15.53
N GLU A 305 -18.49 -8.67 -16.65
CA GLU A 305 -18.85 -10.05 -16.97
C GLU A 305 -18.35 -11.06 -15.92
N VAL A 306 -17.05 -11.05 -15.63
CA VAL A 306 -16.42 -12.00 -14.68
C VAL A 306 -16.95 -11.79 -13.26
N ARG A 307 -17.20 -10.53 -12.85
CA ARG A 307 -17.77 -10.19 -11.55
C ARG A 307 -19.28 -10.39 -11.47
N GLN A 308 -19.97 -10.54 -12.60
CA GLN A 308 -21.43 -10.65 -12.71
C GLN A 308 -22.16 -9.45 -12.08
N ILE A 309 -21.68 -8.24 -12.34
CA ILE A 309 -22.29 -6.98 -11.91
C ILE A 309 -22.43 -6.03 -13.11
N PRO A 310 -23.42 -5.12 -13.09
CA PRO A 310 -23.63 -4.15 -14.16
C PRO A 310 -22.40 -3.27 -14.42
N GLU A 311 -22.14 -2.95 -15.70
CA GLU A 311 -21.10 -1.99 -16.05
C GLU A 311 -21.31 -0.63 -15.38
N GLY A 312 -20.23 -0.01 -14.95
CA GLY A 312 -20.25 1.27 -14.26
C GLY A 312 -20.63 1.19 -12.79
N GLN A 313 -21.13 0.07 -12.30
CA GLN A 313 -21.42 -0.12 -10.89
C GLN A 313 -20.15 -0.46 -10.11
N SER A 314 -19.90 0.28 -9.03
CA SER A 314 -18.78 -0.03 -8.12
C SER A 314 -18.96 -1.41 -7.47
N ALA A 315 -17.90 -2.22 -7.48
CA ALA A 315 -17.89 -3.50 -6.78
C ALA A 315 -17.45 -3.27 -5.32
N ILE A 316 -18.40 -3.30 -4.40
CA ILE A 316 -18.19 -3.07 -2.97
C ILE A 316 -18.54 -4.35 -2.23
N SER A 317 -17.56 -4.96 -1.56
CA SER A 317 -17.78 -6.11 -0.70
C SER A 317 -18.26 -5.65 0.68
N PRO A 318 -19.25 -6.33 1.28
CA PRO A 318 -19.54 -6.13 2.70
C PRO A 318 -18.34 -6.42 3.60
N ALA A 319 -18.29 -5.82 4.79
CA ALA A 319 -17.20 -6.06 5.74
C ALA A 319 -17.17 -7.50 6.31
N ARG A 320 -18.27 -8.22 6.18
CA ARG A 320 -18.43 -9.64 6.56
C ARG A 320 -19.38 -10.33 5.58
N PHE A 321 -19.46 -11.65 5.64
CA PHE A 321 -20.49 -12.42 4.93
C PHE A 321 -21.86 -12.13 5.57
N PRO A 322 -22.80 -11.49 4.86
CA PRO A 322 -24.09 -11.12 5.45
C PRO A 322 -24.98 -12.31 5.80
N GLU A 323 -24.86 -13.39 5.03
CA GLU A 323 -25.65 -14.59 5.13
C GLU A 323 -25.23 -15.53 6.27
N TRP A 324 -23.98 -15.43 6.73
CA TRP A 324 -23.44 -16.28 7.79
C TRP A 324 -23.12 -15.47 9.04
N GLN A 325 -23.81 -15.78 10.13
CA GLN A 325 -23.67 -15.06 11.39
C GLN A 325 -22.59 -15.68 12.29
N ASP A 326 -22.29 -16.97 12.08
CA ASP A 326 -21.41 -17.78 12.89
C ASP A 326 -20.64 -18.80 12.04
N GLU A 327 -19.86 -19.64 12.70
CA GLU A 327 -19.01 -20.67 12.08
C GLU A 327 -19.83 -21.78 11.41
N ASP A 328 -21.06 -22.03 11.84
CA ASP A 328 -21.89 -23.11 11.31
C ASP A 328 -22.29 -22.85 9.85
N GLY A 329 -22.56 -21.60 9.48
CA GLY A 329 -22.82 -21.22 8.10
C GLY A 329 -21.64 -21.53 7.18
N PHE A 330 -20.42 -21.20 7.61
CA PHE A 330 -19.20 -21.53 6.87
C PHE A 330 -18.96 -23.05 6.79
N ARG A 331 -19.19 -23.77 7.88
CA ARG A 331 -19.03 -25.24 7.93
C ARG A 331 -19.97 -25.93 6.95
N HIS A 332 -21.25 -25.60 6.96
CA HIS A 332 -22.22 -26.17 6.01
C HIS A 332 -21.80 -25.93 4.57
N PHE A 333 -21.42 -24.69 4.26
CA PHE A 333 -20.97 -24.38 2.90
C PHE A 333 -19.67 -25.09 2.51
N ALA A 334 -18.73 -25.25 3.45
CA ALA A 334 -17.52 -26.05 3.24
C ALA A 334 -17.84 -27.50 2.95
N ASP A 335 -18.84 -28.08 3.63
CA ASP A 335 -19.30 -29.44 3.39
C ASP A 335 -19.97 -29.60 2.01
N GLU A 336 -20.77 -28.62 1.55
CA GLU A 336 -21.31 -28.59 0.20
C GLU A 336 -20.19 -28.55 -0.86
N VAL A 337 -19.13 -27.74 -0.62
CA VAL A 337 -17.96 -27.69 -1.50
C VAL A 337 -17.25 -29.05 -1.53
N ARG A 338 -17.05 -29.69 -0.37
CA ARG A 338 -16.42 -31.04 -0.30
C ARG A 338 -17.23 -32.08 -1.06
N GLU A 339 -18.55 -32.10 -0.85
CA GLU A 339 -19.45 -33.04 -1.53
C GLU A 339 -19.36 -32.87 -3.05
N ARG A 340 -19.47 -31.62 -3.55
CA ARG A 340 -19.42 -31.33 -4.97
C ARG A 340 -18.10 -31.69 -5.63
N THR A 341 -17.00 -31.34 -4.97
CA THR A 341 -15.65 -31.50 -5.56
C THR A 341 -15.05 -32.89 -5.34
N GLY A 342 -15.65 -33.68 -4.45
CA GLY A 342 -15.11 -34.95 -3.98
C GLY A 342 -13.92 -34.77 -3.03
N GLY A 343 -13.85 -33.64 -2.31
CA GLY A 343 -12.95 -33.41 -1.18
C GLY A 343 -11.63 -32.71 -1.53
N ILE A 344 -11.66 -31.61 -2.27
CA ILE A 344 -10.52 -30.71 -2.41
C ILE A 344 -10.23 -29.99 -1.07
N PRO A 345 -9.00 -29.47 -0.83
CA PRO A 345 -8.69 -28.69 0.35
C PRO A 345 -9.57 -27.44 0.48
N ILE A 346 -10.09 -27.22 1.70
CA ILE A 346 -10.84 -26.02 2.07
C ILE A 346 -9.98 -25.15 2.98
N GLY A 347 -9.84 -23.88 2.67
CA GLY A 347 -9.04 -22.95 3.46
C GLY A 347 -9.81 -21.76 4.01
N PHE A 348 -9.10 -21.00 4.83
CA PHE A 348 -9.55 -19.67 5.27
C PHE A 348 -8.39 -18.67 5.17
N LYS A 349 -8.61 -17.55 4.48
CA LYS A 349 -7.66 -16.45 4.48
C LYS A 349 -8.01 -15.48 5.59
N LEU A 350 -7.09 -15.30 6.50
CA LEU A 350 -7.19 -14.45 7.69
C LEU A 350 -6.16 -13.33 7.63
N SER A 351 -6.49 -12.19 8.22
CA SER A 351 -5.54 -11.15 8.55
C SER A 351 -5.04 -11.36 9.98
N ALA A 352 -3.81 -10.99 10.25
CA ALA A 352 -3.21 -11.09 11.58
C ALA A 352 -3.79 -10.05 12.54
N GLN A 353 -5.00 -10.29 13.04
CA GLN A 353 -5.72 -9.46 14.03
C GLN A 353 -5.76 -10.21 15.38
N HIS A 354 -6.87 -10.85 15.68
CA HIS A 354 -7.06 -11.74 16.82
C HIS A 354 -6.63 -13.16 16.42
N ILE A 355 -5.32 -13.36 16.23
CA ILE A 355 -4.77 -14.52 15.51
C ILE A 355 -5.26 -15.83 16.06
N GLU A 356 -5.16 -16.01 17.38
CA GLU A 356 -5.53 -17.28 18.05
C GLU A 356 -7.04 -17.52 17.93
N ASP A 357 -7.87 -16.51 18.22
CA ASP A 357 -9.32 -16.64 18.18
C ASP A 357 -9.83 -16.91 16.76
N ASP A 358 -9.31 -16.17 15.77
CA ASP A 358 -9.69 -16.32 14.36
C ASP A 358 -9.24 -17.69 13.81
N MET A 359 -8.06 -18.16 14.19
CA MET A 359 -7.57 -19.49 13.78
C MET A 359 -8.36 -20.61 14.47
N GLU A 360 -8.71 -20.47 15.75
CA GLU A 360 -9.58 -21.42 16.45
C GLU A 360 -10.96 -21.52 15.76
N ALA A 361 -11.53 -20.38 15.35
CA ALA A 361 -12.77 -20.36 14.59
C ALA A 361 -12.61 -21.10 13.25
N ALA A 362 -11.53 -20.84 12.51
CA ALA A 362 -11.23 -21.56 11.27
C ALA A 362 -11.06 -23.09 11.48
N LEU A 363 -10.39 -23.49 12.56
CA LEU A 363 -10.25 -24.91 12.91
C LEU A 363 -11.61 -25.56 13.24
N ARG A 364 -12.54 -24.84 13.92
CA ARG A 364 -13.90 -25.32 14.17
C ARG A 364 -14.75 -25.41 12.91
N ILE A 365 -14.51 -24.57 11.90
CA ILE A 365 -15.11 -24.70 10.56
C ILE A 365 -14.61 -25.99 9.88
N GLY A 366 -13.42 -26.46 10.25
CA GLY A 366 -12.83 -27.66 9.69
C GLY A 366 -12.00 -27.38 8.43
N VAL A 367 -11.22 -26.30 8.44
CA VAL A 367 -10.34 -25.96 7.32
C VAL A 367 -9.13 -26.87 7.23
N ASP A 368 -8.66 -27.09 6.02
CA ASP A 368 -7.50 -27.93 5.68
C ASP A 368 -6.23 -27.09 5.47
N TYR A 369 -6.41 -25.77 5.26
CA TYR A 369 -5.30 -24.82 5.22
C TYR A 369 -5.72 -23.41 5.65
N ILE A 370 -4.75 -22.63 6.08
CA ILE A 370 -4.92 -21.21 6.46
C ILE A 370 -3.91 -20.36 5.69
N ILE A 371 -4.37 -19.23 5.14
CA ILE A 371 -3.50 -18.18 4.59
C ILE A 371 -3.54 -17.02 5.58
N LEU A 372 -2.46 -16.78 6.32
CA LEU A 372 -2.36 -15.70 7.30
C LEU A 372 -1.64 -14.49 6.69
N ASP A 373 -2.29 -13.33 6.67
CA ASP A 373 -1.75 -12.09 6.10
C ASP A 373 -1.38 -11.10 7.21
N GLY A 374 -0.09 -10.92 7.43
CA GLY A 374 0.45 -10.02 8.45
C GLY A 374 0.53 -8.56 7.99
N ARG A 375 0.78 -7.65 8.95
CA ARG A 375 1.10 -6.25 8.64
C ARG A 375 2.42 -6.18 7.87
N GLY A 376 2.38 -5.70 6.70
CA GLY A 376 3.40 -5.78 5.64
C GLY A 376 2.73 -6.24 4.36
N GLY A 377 1.57 -6.92 4.47
CA GLY A 377 0.65 -7.17 3.38
C GLY A 377 0.13 -5.88 2.77
N GLY A 378 -0.24 -5.94 1.49
CA GLY A 378 -0.65 -4.79 0.71
C GLY A 378 -1.92 -5.04 -0.09
N THR A 379 -2.36 -3.97 -0.76
CA THR A 379 -3.52 -4.01 -1.66
C THR A 379 -3.34 -2.97 -2.75
N GLY A 380 -4.12 -3.06 -3.83
CA GLY A 380 -4.15 -2.03 -4.87
C GLY A 380 -4.66 -0.69 -4.35
N ALA A 381 -5.58 -0.71 -3.39
CA ALA A 381 -6.08 0.47 -2.70
C ALA A 381 -6.50 0.12 -1.27
N ALA A 382 -6.01 0.86 -0.28
CA ALA A 382 -6.42 0.73 1.12
C ALA A 382 -6.69 2.10 1.72
N PRO A 383 -7.74 2.26 2.55
CA PRO A 383 -7.88 3.44 3.39
C PRO A 383 -6.66 3.56 4.31
N LEU A 384 -6.04 4.75 4.35
CA LEU A 384 -4.82 4.96 5.14
C LEU A 384 -5.04 4.73 6.63
N ILE A 385 -6.24 5.04 7.11
CA ILE A 385 -6.61 4.81 8.51
C ILE A 385 -6.56 3.32 8.90
N PHE A 386 -6.83 2.42 7.97
CA PHE A 386 -6.65 0.97 8.18
C PHE A 386 -5.21 0.56 7.94
N ARG A 387 -4.68 0.81 6.73
CA ARG A 387 -3.34 0.39 6.34
C ARG A 387 -2.27 0.71 7.39
N ASP A 388 -2.36 1.90 7.97
CA ASP A 388 -1.31 2.40 8.87
C ASP A 388 -1.54 2.04 10.35
N ASN A 389 -2.72 1.52 10.73
CA ASN A 389 -3.08 1.37 12.14
C ASN A 389 -3.57 -0.02 12.56
N ILE A 390 -3.68 -1.01 11.65
CA ILE A 390 -4.17 -2.35 11.99
C ILE A 390 -3.14 -3.44 11.70
N SER A 391 -3.42 -4.64 12.15
CA SER A 391 -2.70 -5.89 11.93
C SER A 391 -1.38 -6.03 12.72
N VAL A 392 -1.13 -7.24 13.18
CA VAL A 392 0.14 -7.66 13.77
C VAL A 392 1.17 -7.85 12.65
N PRO A 393 2.43 -7.43 12.84
CA PRO A 393 3.50 -7.68 11.86
C PRO A 393 3.68 -9.16 11.54
N THR A 394 4.10 -9.45 10.30
CA THR A 394 4.14 -10.82 9.75
C THR A 394 5.01 -11.79 10.57
N LEU A 395 6.17 -11.34 11.09
CA LEU A 395 7.06 -12.20 11.88
C LEU A 395 6.38 -12.73 13.16
N PRO A 396 5.92 -11.87 14.09
CA PRO A 396 5.22 -12.37 15.29
C PRO A 396 3.89 -13.05 14.96
N ALA A 397 3.20 -12.66 13.89
CA ALA A 397 1.98 -13.31 13.48
C ALA A 397 2.22 -14.78 13.11
N LEU A 398 3.25 -15.05 12.31
CA LEU A 398 3.62 -16.42 11.94
C LEU A 398 4.01 -17.26 13.15
N ALA A 399 4.86 -16.72 14.03
CA ALA A 399 5.31 -17.45 15.23
C ALA A 399 4.14 -17.86 16.12
N ARG A 400 3.19 -16.92 16.38
CA ARG A 400 1.98 -17.17 17.17
C ARG A 400 1.06 -18.19 16.50
N ALA A 401 0.87 -18.06 15.19
CA ALA A 401 0.02 -18.98 14.42
C ALA A 401 0.57 -20.42 14.47
N ARG A 402 1.88 -20.62 14.29
CA ARG A 402 2.52 -21.94 14.39
C ARG A 402 2.42 -22.49 15.79
N GLN A 403 2.69 -21.66 16.81
CA GLN A 403 2.56 -22.08 18.20
C GLN A 403 1.15 -22.63 18.50
N LEU A 404 0.11 -21.92 18.04
CA LEU A 404 -1.28 -22.39 18.21
C LEU A 404 -1.51 -23.75 17.54
N LEU A 405 -1.07 -23.93 16.29
CA LEU A 405 -1.24 -25.21 15.57
C LEU A 405 -0.49 -26.35 16.28
N ASP A 406 0.71 -26.09 16.81
CA ASP A 406 1.47 -27.06 17.60
C ASP A 406 0.74 -27.43 18.89
N GLU A 407 0.23 -26.45 19.64
CA GLU A 407 -0.54 -26.65 20.88
C GLU A 407 -1.83 -27.43 20.66
N ARG A 408 -2.45 -27.28 19.49
CA ARG A 408 -3.68 -27.99 19.11
C ARG A 408 -3.41 -29.34 18.41
N GLY A 409 -2.14 -29.71 18.22
CA GLY A 409 -1.77 -30.94 17.49
C GLY A 409 -2.20 -30.92 16.02
N LYS A 410 -2.29 -29.74 15.42
CA LYS A 410 -2.73 -29.54 14.03
C LYS A 410 -1.59 -29.29 13.04
N SER A 411 -0.37 -29.17 13.53
CA SER A 411 0.82 -29.12 12.69
C SER A 411 0.97 -30.42 11.88
N GLY A 412 1.16 -30.27 10.55
CA GLY A 412 1.18 -31.41 9.62
C GLY A 412 -0.22 -31.96 9.22
N GLU A 413 -1.32 -31.40 9.78
CA GLU A 413 -2.68 -31.66 9.32
C GLU A 413 -3.27 -30.46 8.58
N VAL A 414 -3.11 -29.25 9.14
CA VAL A 414 -3.55 -28.00 8.55
C VAL A 414 -2.34 -27.27 7.98
N THR A 415 -2.36 -26.99 6.69
CA THR A 415 -1.27 -26.29 6.00
C THR A 415 -1.32 -24.78 6.30
N LEU A 416 -0.22 -24.22 6.82
CA LEU A 416 -0.11 -22.79 7.13
C LEU A 416 0.68 -22.05 6.06
N PHE A 417 -0.01 -21.24 5.25
CA PHE A 417 0.61 -20.26 4.38
C PHE A 417 0.76 -18.92 5.09
N ILE A 418 1.91 -18.29 4.91
CA ILE A 418 2.16 -16.91 5.38
C ILE A 418 2.25 -15.96 4.19
N THR A 419 1.69 -14.76 4.34
CA THR A 419 1.87 -13.65 3.42
C THR A 419 2.05 -12.34 4.20
N GLY A 420 2.49 -11.28 3.53
CA GLY A 420 2.65 -9.97 4.17
C GLY A 420 4.10 -9.47 4.18
N GLY A 421 4.62 -9.10 3.02
CA GLY A 421 5.89 -8.37 2.93
C GLY A 421 7.12 -9.17 2.57
N LEU A 422 7.05 -10.48 2.38
CA LEU A 422 8.17 -11.31 1.94
C LEU A 422 8.59 -10.98 0.50
N ARG A 423 9.92 -10.97 0.23
CA ARG A 423 10.47 -10.54 -1.07
C ARG A 423 11.57 -11.43 -1.62
N THR A 424 12.45 -11.93 -0.77
CA THR A 424 13.70 -12.57 -1.17
C THR A 424 13.75 -14.05 -0.82
N PRO A 425 14.62 -14.84 -1.46
CA PRO A 425 14.82 -16.26 -1.10
C PRO A 425 15.12 -16.47 0.39
N ALA A 426 15.90 -15.55 0.98
CA ALA A 426 16.20 -15.59 2.42
C ALA A 426 14.97 -15.37 3.29
N ASP A 427 14.06 -14.46 2.90
CA ASP A 427 12.81 -14.25 3.63
C ASP A 427 11.96 -15.53 3.62
N PHE A 428 11.89 -16.19 2.45
CA PHE A 428 11.07 -17.39 2.28
C PHE A 428 11.63 -18.57 3.09
N ALA A 429 12.93 -18.82 3.03
CA ALA A 429 13.56 -19.85 3.84
C ALA A 429 13.41 -19.57 5.35
N LYS A 430 13.54 -18.31 5.79
CA LYS A 430 13.32 -17.91 7.19
C LYS A 430 11.85 -18.08 7.61
N ALA A 431 10.90 -17.82 6.70
CA ALA A 431 9.49 -18.06 6.99
C ALA A 431 9.18 -19.55 7.19
N LEU A 432 9.74 -20.44 6.36
CA LEU A 432 9.63 -21.89 6.58
C LEU A 432 10.26 -22.27 7.92
N ALA A 433 11.45 -21.77 8.23
CA ALA A 433 12.13 -22.05 9.50
C ALA A 433 11.38 -21.49 10.73
N LEU A 434 10.63 -20.38 10.57
CA LEU A 434 9.79 -19.79 11.62
C LEU A 434 8.45 -20.53 11.79
N GLY A 435 8.13 -21.46 10.87
CA GLY A 435 7.01 -22.37 11.00
C GLY A 435 5.90 -22.25 9.94
N ALA A 436 6.12 -21.54 8.84
CA ALA A 436 5.23 -21.65 7.68
C ALA A 436 5.44 -23.00 6.98
N ASP A 437 4.36 -23.57 6.43
CA ASP A 437 4.45 -24.69 5.52
C ASP A 437 4.62 -24.20 4.07
N GLY A 438 4.04 -23.05 3.76
CA GLY A 438 4.15 -22.40 2.46
C GLY A 438 4.09 -20.87 2.54
N ILE A 439 4.43 -20.23 1.43
CA ILE A 439 4.47 -18.77 1.30
C ILE A 439 3.53 -18.34 0.17
N ALA A 440 2.67 -17.35 0.43
CA ALA A 440 1.83 -16.75 -0.60
C ALA A 440 2.37 -15.35 -0.95
N VAL A 441 2.77 -15.14 -2.21
CA VAL A 441 3.43 -13.91 -2.66
C VAL A 441 2.56 -13.11 -3.63
N SER A 442 2.47 -11.78 -3.41
CA SER A 442 1.84 -10.83 -4.33
C SER A 442 2.88 -9.92 -4.94
N ASN A 443 3.44 -9.01 -4.15
CA ASN A 443 4.35 -7.99 -4.66
C ASN A 443 5.65 -8.55 -5.25
N ALA A 444 6.19 -9.64 -4.69
CA ALA A 444 7.37 -10.28 -5.26
C ALA A 444 7.06 -10.85 -6.66
N ALA A 445 5.94 -11.53 -6.81
CA ALA A 445 5.48 -12.03 -8.12
C ALA A 445 5.20 -10.90 -9.11
N LEU A 446 4.54 -9.81 -8.67
CA LEU A 446 4.31 -8.63 -9.51
C LEU A 446 5.63 -7.98 -9.95
N GLN A 447 6.63 -7.88 -9.07
CA GLN A 447 7.94 -7.35 -9.40
C GLN A 447 8.68 -8.26 -10.40
N ALA A 448 8.56 -9.56 -10.25
CA ALA A 448 9.12 -10.53 -11.21
C ALA A 448 8.56 -10.35 -12.62
N ILE A 449 7.26 -10.09 -12.76
CA ILE A 449 6.64 -9.82 -14.07
C ILE A 449 6.86 -8.39 -14.59
N GLY A 450 7.52 -7.48 -13.83
CA GLY A 450 7.91 -6.15 -14.28
C GLY A 450 7.34 -4.97 -13.51
N CYS A 451 6.73 -5.16 -12.32
CA CYS A 451 6.24 -4.06 -11.49
C CYS A 451 7.40 -3.19 -10.99
N LEU A 452 7.32 -1.88 -11.18
CA LEU A 452 8.34 -0.91 -10.78
C LEU A 452 8.25 -0.48 -9.30
N GLY A 453 7.27 -0.97 -8.55
CA GLY A 453 7.10 -0.60 -7.14
C GLY A 453 6.66 0.85 -6.88
N MET A 454 6.11 1.56 -7.87
CA MET A 454 5.75 2.98 -7.80
C MET A 454 4.60 3.31 -6.84
N ARG A 455 3.90 2.29 -6.32
CA ARG A 455 2.74 2.44 -5.42
C ARG A 455 1.57 3.27 -6.01
N ALA A 456 1.46 3.34 -7.33
CA ALA A 456 0.42 4.06 -8.07
C ALA A 456 -0.78 3.18 -8.48
N CYS A 457 -0.95 1.98 -7.90
CA CYS A 457 -1.96 1.00 -8.32
C CYS A 457 -3.41 1.52 -8.16
N HIS A 458 -3.65 2.44 -7.20
CA HIS A 458 -4.96 3.05 -6.98
C HIS A 458 -5.34 4.09 -8.03
N THR A 459 -4.37 4.58 -8.83
CA THR A 459 -4.58 5.70 -9.78
C THR A 459 -5.02 5.26 -11.17
N ASP A 460 -5.02 3.95 -11.47
CA ASP A 460 -5.24 3.40 -12.81
C ASP A 460 -4.21 3.83 -13.88
N ASN A 461 -3.05 4.32 -13.44
CA ASN A 461 -1.96 4.81 -14.31
C ASN A 461 -0.67 3.97 -14.16
N CYS A 462 -0.80 2.64 -14.01
CA CYS A 462 0.35 1.76 -13.95
C CYS A 462 1.09 1.76 -15.30
N PRO A 463 2.34 2.27 -15.39
CA PRO A 463 3.01 2.45 -16.67
C PRO A 463 3.46 1.15 -17.35
N VAL A 464 3.45 0.04 -16.60
CA VAL A 464 3.86 -1.30 -17.07
C VAL A 464 2.66 -2.24 -17.28
N GLY A 465 1.44 -1.72 -17.29
CA GLY A 465 0.25 -2.48 -17.67
C GLY A 465 -0.29 -3.46 -16.62
N ILE A 466 0.26 -3.51 -15.40
CA ILE A 466 -0.10 -4.50 -14.39
C ILE A 466 -1.39 -4.13 -13.62
N ALA A 467 -1.46 -2.91 -13.07
CA ALA A 467 -2.57 -2.46 -12.22
C ALA A 467 -3.31 -1.29 -12.89
N THR A 468 -3.78 -1.49 -14.10
CA THR A 468 -4.53 -0.53 -14.89
C THR A 468 -5.51 -1.26 -15.80
N GLN A 469 -6.59 -0.57 -16.21
CA GLN A 469 -7.54 -1.07 -17.20
C GLN A 469 -7.43 -0.33 -18.54
N LYS A 470 -6.52 0.65 -18.65
CA LYS A 470 -6.26 1.39 -19.89
C LYS A 470 -5.55 0.52 -20.91
N GLU A 471 -6.17 0.27 -22.05
CA GLU A 471 -5.70 -0.65 -23.08
C GLU A 471 -4.26 -0.35 -23.56
N HIS A 472 -3.94 0.93 -23.82
CA HIS A 472 -2.61 1.34 -24.27
C HIS A 472 -1.49 1.13 -23.21
N LEU A 473 -1.85 1.04 -21.93
CA LEU A 473 -0.93 0.68 -20.87
C LEU A 473 -0.84 -0.83 -20.69
N ARG A 474 -1.98 -1.54 -20.76
CA ARG A 474 -2.05 -3.00 -20.66
C ARG A 474 -1.21 -3.68 -21.75
N ALA A 475 -1.26 -3.17 -22.97
CA ALA A 475 -0.47 -3.66 -24.11
C ALA A 475 1.06 -3.64 -23.89
N ARG A 476 1.55 -2.96 -22.86
CA ARG A 476 2.98 -2.94 -22.49
C ARG A 476 3.46 -4.16 -21.73
N LEU A 477 2.55 -5.02 -21.27
CA LEU A 477 2.92 -6.24 -20.55
C LEU A 477 2.92 -7.45 -21.51
N PRO A 478 4.09 -7.93 -21.94
CA PRO A 478 4.18 -9.13 -22.77
C PRO A 478 3.93 -10.37 -21.90
N VAL A 479 2.76 -11.00 -22.06
CA VAL A 479 2.25 -12.06 -21.19
C VAL A 479 3.22 -13.24 -21.06
N ASP A 480 3.67 -13.80 -22.17
CA ASP A 480 4.51 -15.00 -22.15
C ASP A 480 5.91 -14.73 -21.59
N GLU A 481 6.53 -13.60 -21.97
CA GLU A 481 7.82 -13.19 -21.41
C GLU A 481 7.72 -12.91 -19.89
N ALA A 482 6.63 -12.27 -19.46
CA ALA A 482 6.37 -12.00 -18.04
C ALA A 482 6.16 -13.31 -17.26
N ALA A 483 5.46 -14.30 -17.84
CA ALA A 483 5.30 -15.62 -17.25
C ALA A 483 6.65 -16.34 -17.07
N GLU A 484 7.49 -16.31 -18.09
CA GLU A 484 8.85 -16.88 -18.01
C GLU A 484 9.72 -16.19 -16.97
N ARG A 485 9.60 -14.86 -16.79
CA ARG A 485 10.30 -14.11 -15.74
C ARG A 485 9.88 -14.58 -14.35
N LEU A 486 8.58 -14.80 -14.13
CA LEU A 486 8.08 -15.33 -12.87
C LEU A 486 8.60 -16.73 -12.61
N ALA A 487 8.55 -17.62 -13.60
CA ALA A 487 9.07 -18.98 -13.48
C ALA A 487 10.57 -18.99 -13.16
N ARG A 488 11.38 -18.16 -13.83
CA ARG A 488 12.81 -18.00 -13.53
C ARG A 488 13.05 -17.44 -12.11
N PHE A 489 12.25 -16.48 -11.68
CA PHE A 489 12.33 -15.97 -10.31
C PHE A 489 12.07 -17.06 -9.27
N PHE A 490 11.04 -17.86 -9.46
CA PHE A 490 10.74 -18.96 -8.55
C PHE A 490 11.81 -20.06 -8.60
N GLY A 491 12.29 -20.45 -9.79
CA GLY A 491 13.34 -21.44 -9.94
C GLY A 491 14.64 -21.02 -9.24
N ALA A 492 15.12 -19.81 -9.52
CA ALA A 492 16.33 -19.28 -8.85
C ALA A 492 16.12 -19.10 -7.33
N THR A 493 14.93 -18.76 -6.90
CA THR A 493 14.58 -18.65 -5.48
C THR A 493 14.68 -20.00 -4.78
N VAL A 494 14.11 -21.04 -5.36
CA VAL A 494 14.13 -22.40 -4.82
C VAL A 494 15.55 -22.93 -4.76
N GLU A 495 16.35 -22.76 -5.81
CA GLU A 495 17.76 -23.17 -5.84
C GLU A 495 18.57 -22.52 -4.71
N LEU A 496 18.39 -21.22 -4.46
CA LEU A 496 19.04 -20.53 -3.33
C LEU A 496 18.53 -21.02 -1.95
N MET A 497 17.27 -21.39 -1.86
CA MET A 497 16.71 -21.97 -0.62
C MET A 497 17.25 -23.39 -0.40
N GLU A 498 17.50 -24.18 -1.45
CA GLU A 498 18.14 -25.50 -1.34
C GLU A 498 19.55 -25.40 -0.80
N VAL A 499 20.32 -24.39 -1.23
CA VAL A 499 21.67 -24.11 -0.67
C VAL A 499 21.58 -23.89 0.84
N LEU A 500 20.65 -23.04 1.30
CA LEU A 500 20.43 -22.82 2.74
C LEU A 500 19.98 -24.08 3.46
N ASN A 501 19.12 -24.89 2.85
CA ASN A 501 18.60 -26.13 3.41
C ASN A 501 19.74 -27.14 3.63
N ARG A 502 20.57 -27.39 2.62
CA ARG A 502 21.78 -28.24 2.72
C ARG A 502 22.76 -27.71 3.77
N ALA A 503 22.98 -26.40 3.82
CA ALA A 503 23.85 -25.77 4.81
C ALA A 503 23.35 -25.98 6.25
N CYS A 504 22.04 -26.09 6.47
CA CYS A 504 21.43 -26.43 7.76
C CYS A 504 21.47 -27.94 8.07
N GLY A 505 21.94 -28.78 7.16
CA GLY A 505 22.02 -30.22 7.31
C GLY A 505 20.70 -30.94 6.96
N HIS A 506 19.86 -30.32 6.16
CA HIS A 506 18.55 -30.83 5.72
C HIS A 506 18.58 -31.26 4.25
N ASN A 507 17.59 -32.07 3.86
CA ASN A 507 17.38 -32.53 2.50
C ASN A 507 15.92 -32.41 2.04
N HIS A 508 15.10 -31.66 2.79
CA HIS A 508 13.74 -31.28 2.41
C HIS A 508 13.37 -29.95 3.07
N PHE A 509 12.59 -29.09 2.40
CA PHE A 509 12.19 -27.80 2.94
C PHE A 509 11.33 -27.90 4.20
N SER A 510 10.52 -28.95 4.35
CA SER A 510 9.74 -29.20 5.58
C SER A 510 10.61 -29.45 6.83
N GLN A 511 11.91 -29.64 6.67
CA GLN A 511 12.85 -29.84 7.78
C GLN A 511 13.41 -28.53 8.34
N PHE A 512 13.20 -27.41 7.67
CA PHE A 512 13.49 -26.10 8.26
C PHE A 512 12.73 -25.93 9.57
N ARG A 513 13.38 -25.41 10.59
CA ARG A 513 12.83 -25.30 11.95
C ARG A 513 13.36 -24.11 12.71
N LEU A 514 12.66 -23.72 13.76
CA LEU A 514 12.99 -22.58 14.59
C LEU A 514 14.44 -22.62 15.11
N SER A 515 14.99 -23.81 15.38
CA SER A 515 16.37 -23.99 15.85
C SER A 515 17.43 -23.72 14.77
N ASP A 516 17.06 -23.52 13.52
CA ASP A 516 17.95 -23.10 12.44
C ASP A 516 18.08 -21.57 12.38
N LEU A 517 17.36 -20.83 13.24
CA LEU A 517 17.36 -19.38 13.30
C LEU A 517 17.95 -18.86 14.62
N THR A 518 18.55 -17.68 14.54
CA THR A 518 18.98 -16.87 15.67
C THR A 518 18.74 -15.39 15.38
N THR A 519 18.81 -14.56 16.42
CA THR A 519 18.78 -13.11 16.30
C THR A 519 19.60 -12.45 17.41
N TRP A 520 20.34 -11.38 17.10
CA TRP A 520 21.01 -10.55 18.10
C TRP A 520 20.12 -9.41 18.62
N LYS A 521 18.88 -9.28 18.11
CA LYS A 521 17.89 -8.29 18.56
C LYS A 521 16.95 -8.91 19.58
N ARG A 522 17.04 -8.47 20.83
CA ARG A 522 16.22 -9.02 21.93
C ARG A 522 14.72 -8.94 21.67
N ASN A 523 14.25 -7.78 21.17
CA ASN A 523 12.85 -7.59 20.83
C ASN A 523 12.37 -8.58 19.76
N VAL A 524 13.19 -8.90 18.77
CA VAL A 524 12.84 -9.89 17.73
C VAL A 524 12.80 -11.30 18.33
N ALA A 525 13.72 -11.65 19.22
CA ALA A 525 13.67 -12.92 19.95
C ALA A 525 12.35 -13.08 20.72
N TYR A 526 11.91 -12.03 21.44
CA TYR A 526 10.62 -12.04 22.15
C TYR A 526 9.41 -12.13 21.19
N LEU A 527 9.46 -11.43 20.07
CA LEU A 527 8.37 -11.42 19.10
C LEU A 527 8.19 -12.75 18.35
N THR A 528 9.26 -13.54 18.23
CA THR A 528 9.29 -14.71 17.34
C THR A 528 9.58 -16.04 18.05
N GLY A 529 10.04 -16.00 19.31
CA GLY A 529 10.52 -17.19 20.01
C GLY A 529 11.87 -17.71 19.50
N VAL A 530 12.49 -17.06 18.53
CA VAL A 530 13.82 -17.40 18.01
C VAL A 530 14.87 -17.16 19.09
N ARG A 531 15.83 -18.10 19.22
CA ARG A 531 16.87 -18.02 20.23
C ARG A 531 17.69 -16.74 20.07
N TYR A 532 17.83 -16.01 21.18
CA TYR A 532 18.75 -14.86 21.25
C TYR A 532 20.20 -15.30 21.08
N GLY A 533 20.92 -14.70 20.14
CA GLY A 533 22.30 -15.05 19.79
C GLY A 533 23.37 -14.43 20.72
N GLY A 534 22.95 -13.59 21.69
CA GLY A 534 23.84 -13.00 22.68
C GLY A 534 23.88 -13.79 23.98
N VAL A 535 24.73 -13.35 24.91
CA VAL A 535 24.80 -13.90 26.27
C VAL A 535 23.65 -13.33 27.08
N VAL A 536 22.90 -14.20 27.76
CA VAL A 536 21.91 -13.77 28.74
C VAL A 536 22.69 -13.55 30.04
N PRO A 537 22.70 -12.30 30.60
CA PRO A 537 23.33 -12.06 31.92
C PRO A 537 22.67 -12.96 32.97
N LEU A 538 23.48 -13.55 33.85
CA LEU A 538 23.03 -14.37 34.96
C LEU A 538 22.24 -13.52 35.96
#